data_fcf74aa10a7325d235b23cc219fd46fc
#
_entry.id   fcf74aa10a7325d235b23cc219fd46fc
#
_cell.length_a   1.000
_cell.length_b   1.000
_cell.length_c   1.000
_cell.angle_alpha   90.00
_cell.angle_beta   90.00
_cell.angle_gamma   90.00
#
_symmetry.space_group_name_H-M   'P 1'
#
loop_
_entity.id
_entity.type
_entity.pdbx_description
1 polymer ?
#
loop_
_entity_poly.entity_id
_entity_poly.type
_entity_poly.pdbx_seq_one_letter_code
_entity_poly.pdbx_strand_id
1 'polypeptide(L)'
;MRIKVLFESKVNLNLPKDYRRYFLSFLKKVFEKAGFEKIYEMKKYRPYTFSVWLGENFKIDEEVYTDTKISLLFSSGDPVIITHFYNGVLRLKKERYKPIGELLEIKDVNLLPYKKIKAHKAIFKTIGVCVFNNPQAPKKDFKSWYITPYDDLDKFNEILYQRINDRFKYLTGRKEAHPIRLNLHENYPIKEVMVKHYNGYVRGFKGVFELEGSHEILQFVYDYGFGIRTGQGFGLLELVKE
;
A
#
# COMPACT_ATOMS: atom_id res chain seq x y z
N MET A 1 -7.79 2.91 9.86
CA MET A 1 -7.49 4.35 10.09
C MET A 1 -6.34 4.77 9.19
N ARG A 2 -6.25 6.09 8.84
CA ARG A 2 -5.25 6.59 7.87
C ARG A 2 -4.59 7.86 8.34
N ILE A 3 -3.30 7.98 8.08
CA ILE A 3 -2.50 9.18 8.35
C ILE A 3 -1.87 9.64 7.06
N LYS A 4 -1.99 10.94 6.76
CA LYS A 4 -1.30 11.60 5.66
C LYS A 4 -0.13 12.42 6.22
N VAL A 5 1.08 12.10 5.78
CA VAL A 5 2.29 12.88 6.08
C VAL A 5 2.59 13.74 4.87
N LEU A 6 2.71 15.04 5.07
CA LEU A 6 3.05 16.00 4.04
C LEU A 6 4.55 16.33 4.13
N PHE A 7 5.20 16.26 3.00
CA PHE A 7 6.61 16.64 2.84
C PHE A 7 6.73 17.80 1.85
N GLU A 8 7.75 18.59 2.05
CA GLU A 8 8.09 19.68 1.13
C GLU A 8 9.59 19.76 0.90
N SER A 9 9.95 20.04 -0.33
CA SER A 9 11.31 20.34 -0.76
C SER A 9 11.37 21.76 -1.33
N LYS A 10 12.54 22.37 -1.28
CA LYS A 10 12.78 23.68 -1.93
C LYS A 10 12.86 23.59 -3.46
N VAL A 11 13.11 22.40 -3.98
CA VAL A 11 13.25 22.13 -5.41
C VAL A 11 12.53 20.84 -5.78
N ASN A 12 12.20 20.66 -7.04
CA ASN A 12 11.74 19.37 -7.55
C ASN A 12 12.83 18.34 -7.39
N LEU A 13 12.46 17.10 -7.03
CA LEU A 13 13.40 16.03 -6.78
C LEU A 13 13.45 15.07 -7.95
N ASN A 14 14.66 14.60 -8.23
CA ASN A 14 14.87 13.45 -9.11
C ASN A 14 15.16 12.23 -8.23
N LEU A 15 14.28 11.25 -8.28
CA LEU A 15 14.36 10.04 -7.49
C LEU A 15 14.61 8.83 -8.41
N PRO A 16 15.35 7.82 -7.97
CA PRO A 16 15.44 6.58 -8.73
C PRO A 16 14.08 5.89 -8.83
N LYS A 17 13.86 5.09 -9.88
CA LYS A 17 12.62 4.32 -10.07
C LYS A 17 12.23 3.46 -8.84
N ASP A 18 13.20 3.10 -8.02
CA ASP A 18 13.01 2.39 -6.75
C ASP A 18 12.87 3.34 -5.54
N TYR A 19 12.26 4.51 -5.73
CA TYR A 19 12.07 5.54 -4.71
C TYR A 19 11.37 5.05 -3.44
N ARG A 20 10.57 3.98 -3.52
CA ARG A 20 9.84 3.41 -2.37
C ARG A 20 10.76 3.04 -1.22
N ARG A 21 12.01 2.67 -1.49
CA ARG A 21 12.99 2.30 -0.45
C ARG A 21 13.34 3.45 0.49
N TYR A 22 13.30 4.70 0.03
CA TYR A 22 13.51 5.86 0.90
C TYR A 22 12.38 5.97 1.93
N PHE A 23 11.14 5.74 1.49
CA PHE A 23 9.99 5.76 2.39
C PHE A 23 9.93 4.52 3.29
N LEU A 24 10.45 3.38 2.86
CA LEU A 24 10.65 2.22 3.74
C LEU A 24 11.66 2.54 4.85
N SER A 25 12.76 3.20 4.53
CA SER A 25 13.73 3.67 5.51
C SER A 25 13.12 4.71 6.46
N PHE A 26 12.31 5.61 5.94
CA PHE A 26 11.55 6.57 6.74
C PHE A 26 10.60 5.86 7.71
N LEU A 27 9.79 4.91 7.24
CA LEU A 27 8.90 4.13 8.10
C LEU A 27 9.67 3.40 9.21
N LYS A 28 10.81 2.79 8.87
CA LYS A 28 11.67 2.15 9.87
C LYS A 28 12.09 3.14 10.94
N LYS A 29 12.54 4.33 10.55
CA LYS A 29 12.94 5.39 11.48
C LYS A 29 11.77 5.91 12.32
N VAL A 30 10.56 6.02 11.75
CA VAL A 30 9.34 6.38 12.48
C VAL A 30 9.05 5.40 13.60
N PHE A 31 9.04 4.11 13.33
CA PHE A 31 8.74 3.09 14.34
C PHE A 31 9.87 2.96 15.37
N GLU A 32 11.12 3.14 14.99
CA GLU A 32 12.27 3.23 15.91
C GLU A 32 12.08 4.40 16.88
N LYS A 33 11.79 5.60 16.39
CA LYS A 33 11.52 6.78 17.21
C LYS A 33 10.28 6.64 18.10
N ALA A 34 9.33 5.82 17.70
CA ALA A 34 8.16 5.50 18.51
C ALA A 34 8.42 4.41 19.58
N GLY A 35 9.61 3.76 19.59
CA GLY A 35 9.90 2.60 20.44
C GLY A 35 9.06 1.38 20.08
N PHE A 36 8.83 1.16 18.77
CA PHE A 36 7.96 0.09 18.28
C PHE A 36 8.60 -0.75 17.17
N GLU A 37 9.90 -1.02 17.27
CA GLU A 37 10.69 -1.80 16.31
C GLU A 37 10.19 -3.24 16.16
N LYS A 38 9.54 -3.78 17.19
CA LYS A 38 8.92 -5.13 17.16
C LYS A 38 7.97 -5.36 15.99
N ILE A 39 7.44 -4.30 15.38
CA ILE A 39 6.64 -4.42 14.16
C ILE A 39 7.42 -5.10 13.02
N TYR A 40 8.76 -5.02 13.01
CA TYR A 40 9.63 -5.65 12.03
C TYR A 40 9.99 -7.11 12.33
N GLU A 41 9.65 -7.61 13.52
CA GLU A 41 9.79 -9.03 13.89
C GLU A 41 8.72 -9.91 13.23
N MET A 42 7.60 -9.33 12.81
CA MET A 42 6.55 -10.03 12.06
C MET A 42 7.10 -10.54 10.72
N LYS A 43 7.28 -11.86 10.60
CA LYS A 43 8.00 -12.47 9.46
C LYS A 43 7.18 -12.51 8.17
N LYS A 44 5.86 -12.74 8.26
CA LYS A 44 5.03 -13.08 7.09
C LYS A 44 4.31 -11.86 6.48
N TYR A 45 3.58 -11.11 7.28
CA TYR A 45 2.78 -9.97 6.82
C TYR A 45 3.00 -8.74 7.70
N ARG A 46 3.03 -7.58 7.09
CA ARG A 46 3.00 -6.31 7.82
C ARG A 46 1.55 -5.87 8.03
N PRO A 47 1.18 -5.39 9.23
CA PRO A 47 -0.19 -4.98 9.55
C PRO A 47 -0.46 -3.53 9.12
N TYR A 48 0.06 -3.15 7.96
CA TYR A 48 -0.15 -1.83 7.36
C TYR A 48 0.08 -1.85 5.85
N THR A 49 -0.35 -0.79 5.23
CA THR A 49 -0.02 -0.44 3.85
C THR A 49 0.27 1.05 3.74
N PHE A 50 0.97 1.45 2.70
CA PHE A 50 1.18 2.86 2.39
C PHE A 50 1.33 3.08 0.89
N SER A 51 1.17 4.34 0.49
CA SER A 51 1.53 4.80 -0.85
C SER A 51 2.12 6.22 -0.78
N VAL A 52 2.88 6.57 -1.79
CA VAL A 52 3.50 7.89 -1.92
C VAL A 52 2.92 8.58 -3.13
N TRP A 53 2.40 9.78 -2.94
CA TRP A 53 2.02 10.70 -3.99
C TRP A 53 3.19 11.67 -4.24
N LEU A 54 3.61 11.75 -5.49
CA LEU A 54 4.85 12.43 -5.88
C LEU A 54 4.61 13.86 -6.42
N GLY A 55 3.37 14.35 -6.30
CA GLY A 55 2.93 15.64 -6.84
C GLY A 55 1.99 15.50 -8.04
N GLU A 56 1.46 16.61 -8.52
CA GLU A 56 0.52 16.62 -9.65
C GLU A 56 1.26 16.46 -11.00
N ASN A 57 2.46 17.03 -11.10
CA ASN A 57 3.25 17.08 -12.31
C ASN A 57 4.38 16.03 -12.35
N PHE A 58 4.26 14.96 -11.55
CA PHE A 58 5.27 13.92 -11.53
C PHE A 58 5.37 13.20 -12.88
N LYS A 59 6.60 12.85 -13.26
CA LYS A 59 6.90 12.05 -14.45
C LYS A 59 7.77 10.86 -14.07
N ILE A 60 7.54 9.74 -14.73
CA ILE A 60 8.36 8.53 -14.59
C ILE A 60 8.96 8.23 -15.97
N ASP A 61 10.26 8.41 -16.08
CA ASP A 61 11.04 8.10 -17.26
C ASP A 61 12.26 7.28 -16.85
N GLU A 62 13.48 7.69 -17.10
CA GLU A 62 14.69 7.06 -16.56
C GLU A 62 14.78 7.24 -15.05
N GLU A 63 14.36 8.39 -14.56
CA GLU A 63 14.16 8.73 -13.16
C GLU A 63 12.70 9.10 -12.86
N VAL A 64 12.43 9.39 -11.61
CA VAL A 64 11.12 9.87 -11.15
C VAL A 64 11.26 11.33 -10.78
N TYR A 65 10.73 12.20 -11.61
CA TYR A 65 10.66 13.64 -11.37
C TYR A 65 9.44 13.94 -10.51
N THR A 66 9.63 14.66 -9.41
CA THR A 66 8.56 14.99 -8.45
C THR A 66 8.30 16.47 -8.39
N ASP A 67 7.12 16.83 -7.86
CA ASP A 67 6.91 18.21 -7.40
C ASP A 67 7.66 18.50 -6.09
N THR A 68 7.65 19.75 -5.68
CA THR A 68 8.19 20.17 -4.37
C THR A 68 7.37 19.63 -3.19
N LYS A 69 6.12 19.28 -3.42
CA LYS A 69 5.21 18.73 -2.40
C LYS A 69 4.94 17.26 -2.67
N ILE A 70 5.31 16.43 -1.71
CA ILE A 70 5.11 14.97 -1.73
C ILE A 70 4.26 14.58 -0.53
N SER A 71 3.47 13.54 -0.63
CA SER A 71 2.77 13.01 0.55
C SER A 71 2.85 11.48 0.62
N LEU A 72 2.92 10.98 1.85
CA LEU A 72 2.80 9.57 2.16
C LEU A 72 1.45 9.35 2.84
N LEU A 73 0.65 8.45 2.29
CA LEU A 73 -0.57 7.98 2.92
C LEU A 73 -0.31 6.61 3.55
N PHE A 74 -0.40 6.55 4.88
CA PHE A 74 -0.23 5.34 5.68
C PHE A 74 -1.59 4.85 6.17
N SER A 75 -1.81 3.53 6.16
CA SER A 75 -3.08 2.91 6.56
C SER A 75 -2.85 1.65 7.38
N SER A 76 -3.58 1.53 8.49
CA SER A 76 -3.69 0.31 9.29
C SER A 76 -5.07 0.22 9.95
N GLY A 77 -5.56 -1.01 10.15
CA GLY A 77 -6.75 -1.28 10.97
C GLY A 77 -6.44 -1.34 12.47
N ASP A 78 -5.17 -1.40 12.84
CA ASP A 78 -4.73 -1.48 14.24
C ASP A 78 -4.46 -0.07 14.80
N PRO A 79 -5.24 0.39 15.80
CA PRO A 79 -5.06 1.70 16.41
C PRO A 79 -3.72 1.86 17.13
N VAL A 80 -3.12 0.78 17.63
CA VAL A 80 -1.80 0.82 18.28
C VAL A 80 -0.73 1.20 17.25
N ILE A 81 -0.78 0.59 16.07
CA ILE A 81 0.14 0.88 14.98
C ILE A 81 -0.02 2.33 14.48
N ILE A 82 -1.27 2.78 14.32
CA ILE A 82 -1.57 4.17 13.94
C ILE A 82 -1.01 5.15 14.95
N THR A 83 -1.19 4.88 16.26
CA THR A 83 -0.68 5.74 17.32
C THR A 83 0.85 5.80 17.33
N HIS A 84 1.52 4.66 17.24
CA HIS A 84 2.98 4.63 17.17
C HIS A 84 3.51 5.33 15.92
N PHE A 85 2.88 5.09 14.77
CA PHE A 85 3.26 5.79 13.54
C PHE A 85 3.12 7.31 13.67
N TYR A 86 1.97 7.79 14.15
CA TYR A 86 1.71 9.22 14.34
C TYR A 86 2.74 9.87 15.29
N ASN A 87 2.95 9.27 16.45
CA ASN A 87 3.90 9.77 17.45
C ASN A 87 5.34 9.77 16.92
N GLY A 88 5.74 8.73 16.21
CA GLY A 88 7.06 8.65 15.58
C GLY A 88 7.29 9.75 14.55
N VAL A 89 6.29 10.01 13.68
CA VAL A 89 6.36 11.12 12.71
C VAL A 89 6.48 12.46 13.41
N LEU A 90 5.70 12.72 14.48
CA LEU A 90 5.79 13.97 15.25
C LEU A 90 7.18 14.18 15.86
N ARG A 91 7.78 13.12 16.43
CA ARG A 91 9.14 13.18 16.97
C ARG A 91 10.16 13.50 15.90
N LEU A 92 10.09 12.83 14.74
CA LEU A 92 10.99 13.09 13.61
C LEU A 92 10.82 14.52 13.05
N LYS A 93 9.57 15.02 12.99
CA LYS A 93 9.29 16.41 12.60
C LYS A 93 9.98 17.39 13.56
N LYS A 94 9.87 17.18 14.89
CA LYS A 94 10.52 18.01 15.92
C LYS A 94 12.05 17.97 15.80
N GLU A 95 12.62 16.82 15.46
CA GLU A 95 14.05 16.63 15.24
C GLU A 95 14.53 17.15 13.87
N ARG A 96 13.62 17.65 13.02
CA ARG A 96 13.89 18.10 11.64
C ARG A 96 14.51 17.01 10.77
N TYR A 97 14.10 15.77 11.00
CA TYR A 97 14.58 14.64 10.21
C TYR A 97 14.18 14.78 8.75
N LYS A 98 15.13 14.48 7.86
CA LYS A 98 14.96 14.60 6.41
C LYS A 98 14.98 13.21 5.76
N PRO A 99 13.82 12.71 5.28
CA PRO A 99 13.69 11.34 4.74
C PRO A 99 14.53 11.07 3.50
N ILE A 100 14.82 12.10 2.70
CA ILE A 100 15.61 12.02 1.47
C ILE A 100 16.76 13.04 1.54
N GLY A 101 17.79 12.67 2.27
CA GLY A 101 18.93 13.55 2.49
C GLY A 101 18.54 14.90 3.08
N GLU A 102 19.19 15.98 2.64
CA GLU A 102 18.89 17.34 3.08
C GLU A 102 17.71 18.00 2.34
N LEU A 103 17.05 17.26 1.42
CA LEU A 103 16.17 17.85 0.42
C LEU A 103 14.69 17.88 0.87
N LEU A 104 14.23 16.83 1.58
CA LEU A 104 12.80 16.66 1.90
C LEU A 104 12.54 16.86 3.39
N GLU A 105 11.63 17.76 3.75
CA GLU A 105 11.24 18.08 5.13
C GLU A 105 9.81 17.59 5.44
N ILE A 106 9.58 17.13 6.67
CA ILE A 106 8.25 16.81 7.17
C ILE A 106 7.53 18.12 7.51
N LYS A 107 6.51 18.49 6.76
CA LYS A 107 5.74 19.72 7.00
C LYS A 107 4.57 19.49 7.92
N ASP A 108 3.80 18.41 7.69
CA ASP A 108 2.60 18.17 8.47
C ASP A 108 2.26 16.68 8.55
N VAL A 109 1.44 16.34 9.54
CA VAL A 109 0.90 14.99 9.76
C VAL A 109 -0.56 15.08 10.15
N ASN A 110 -1.43 14.49 9.36
CA ASN A 110 -2.89 14.60 9.51
C ASN A 110 -3.51 13.21 9.67
N LEU A 111 -4.29 13.03 10.71
CA LEU A 111 -5.20 11.88 10.83
C LEU A 111 -6.41 12.14 9.94
N LEU A 112 -6.67 11.23 9.01
CA LEU A 112 -7.81 11.35 8.10
C LEU A 112 -9.09 10.79 8.74
N PRO A 113 -10.27 11.28 8.33
CA PRO A 113 -11.54 10.73 8.77
C PRO A 113 -11.62 9.23 8.52
N TYR A 114 -12.10 8.49 9.52
CA TYR A 114 -12.31 7.05 9.39
C TYR A 114 -13.51 6.75 8.49
N LYS A 115 -13.29 5.92 7.48
CA LYS A 115 -14.36 5.41 6.61
C LYS A 115 -14.68 3.98 7.01
N LYS A 116 -15.91 3.73 7.47
CA LYS A 116 -16.40 2.39 7.79
C LYS A 116 -17.19 1.84 6.61
N ILE A 117 -16.77 0.71 6.09
CA ILE A 117 -17.45 0.00 5.01
C ILE A 117 -18.58 -0.84 5.60
N LYS A 118 -19.78 -0.69 5.06
CA LYS A 118 -21.00 -1.39 5.52
C LYS A 118 -21.58 -2.30 4.45
N ALA A 119 -21.28 -2.03 3.18
CA ALA A 119 -21.79 -2.78 2.05
C ALA A 119 -21.04 -4.11 1.84
N HIS A 120 -21.71 -5.02 1.13
CA HIS A 120 -21.09 -6.27 0.63
C HIS A 120 -20.47 -6.12 -0.76
N LYS A 121 -20.63 -4.95 -1.39
CA LYS A 121 -20.01 -4.55 -2.66
C LYS A 121 -19.53 -3.13 -2.52
N ALA A 122 -18.32 -2.87 -3.01
CA ALA A 122 -17.77 -1.53 -2.99
C ALA A 122 -16.80 -1.33 -4.16
N ILE A 123 -16.81 -0.13 -4.71
CA ILE A 123 -15.91 0.30 -5.77
C ILE A 123 -14.68 0.91 -5.14
N PHE A 124 -13.53 0.37 -5.49
CA PHE A 124 -12.23 0.82 -5.03
C PHE A 124 -11.36 1.33 -6.18
N LYS A 125 -10.55 2.32 -5.86
CA LYS A 125 -9.46 2.81 -6.72
C LYS A 125 -8.12 2.49 -6.08
N THR A 126 -7.16 2.04 -6.84
CA THR A 126 -5.79 1.84 -6.33
C THR A 126 -5.10 3.19 -6.12
N ILE A 127 -4.49 3.36 -4.95
CA ILE A 127 -3.52 4.43 -4.71
C ILE A 127 -2.12 3.81 -4.84
N GLY A 128 -1.61 3.72 -6.06
CA GLY A 128 -0.40 2.97 -6.37
C GLY A 128 -0.69 1.70 -7.14
N VAL A 129 -0.01 0.62 -6.82
CA VAL A 129 -0.08 -0.65 -7.55
C VAL A 129 -0.51 -1.77 -6.63
N CYS A 130 -1.44 -2.61 -7.05
CA CYS A 130 -1.79 -3.86 -6.39
C CYS A 130 -1.00 -5.02 -7.00
N VAL A 131 -0.49 -5.90 -6.14
CA VAL A 131 0.38 -7.01 -6.53
C VAL A 131 -0.15 -8.31 -5.93
N PHE A 132 -0.27 -9.32 -6.75
CA PHE A 132 -0.59 -10.69 -6.35
C PHE A 132 0.42 -11.66 -6.92
N ASN A 133 0.65 -12.75 -6.23
CA ASN A 133 1.49 -13.83 -6.72
C ASN A 133 0.78 -15.17 -6.60
N ASN A 134 1.00 -16.00 -7.61
CA ASN A 134 0.55 -17.37 -7.60
C ASN A 134 1.49 -18.22 -6.72
N PRO A 135 1.03 -18.78 -5.58
CA PRO A 135 1.88 -19.58 -4.69
C PRO A 135 2.35 -20.91 -5.29
N GLN A 136 1.64 -21.39 -6.31
CA GLN A 136 1.95 -22.66 -6.98
C GLN A 136 2.96 -22.48 -8.11
N ALA A 137 3.20 -21.26 -8.57
CA ALA A 137 4.15 -20.98 -9.64
C ALA A 137 5.60 -20.94 -9.14
N PRO A 138 6.57 -21.38 -9.95
CA PRO A 138 7.98 -21.25 -9.61
C PRO A 138 8.38 -19.77 -9.50
N LYS A 139 9.08 -19.40 -8.41
CA LYS A 139 9.54 -18.01 -8.22
C LYS A 139 10.45 -17.48 -9.33
N LYS A 140 11.15 -18.38 -10.03
CA LYS A 140 12.05 -18.04 -11.14
C LYS A 140 11.29 -17.67 -12.42
N ASP A 141 10.06 -18.12 -12.58
CA ASP A 141 9.21 -17.76 -13.71
C ASP A 141 8.42 -16.49 -13.37
N PHE A 142 8.96 -15.37 -13.78
CA PHE A 142 8.38 -14.06 -13.50
C PHE A 142 6.93 -13.91 -14.00
N LYS A 143 6.62 -14.45 -15.18
CA LYS A 143 5.28 -14.34 -15.77
C LYS A 143 4.24 -15.17 -15.01
N SER A 144 4.59 -16.39 -14.65
CA SER A 144 3.70 -17.27 -13.86
C SER A 144 3.64 -16.91 -12.39
N TRP A 145 4.74 -16.31 -11.84
CA TRP A 145 4.80 -15.92 -10.44
C TRP A 145 3.86 -14.80 -10.09
N TYR A 146 3.77 -13.73 -10.91
CA TYR A 146 2.82 -12.66 -10.70
C TYR A 146 1.56 -12.93 -11.51
N ILE A 147 0.39 -12.66 -10.91
CA ILE A 147 -0.90 -12.80 -11.54
C ILE A 147 -1.68 -11.49 -11.45
N THR A 148 -2.37 -11.14 -12.53
CA THR A 148 -3.28 -10.00 -12.62
C THR A 148 -4.66 -10.46 -13.11
N PRO A 149 -5.73 -9.67 -12.90
CA PRO A 149 -7.07 -10.04 -13.40
C PRO A 149 -7.16 -10.22 -14.93
N TYR A 150 -6.18 -9.74 -15.70
CA TYR A 150 -6.11 -9.90 -17.16
C TYR A 150 -5.59 -11.26 -17.60
N ASP A 151 -4.86 -11.96 -16.77
CA ASP A 151 -4.30 -13.26 -17.15
C ASP A 151 -5.40 -14.33 -17.20
N ASP A 152 -6.20 -14.38 -16.15
CA ASP A 152 -7.33 -15.30 -15.95
C ASP A 152 -8.07 -14.80 -14.71
N LEU A 153 -9.28 -14.29 -14.89
CA LEU A 153 -10.04 -13.66 -13.81
C LEU A 153 -10.51 -14.67 -12.75
N ASP A 154 -10.88 -15.87 -13.15
CA ASP A 154 -11.36 -16.88 -12.21
C ASP A 154 -10.19 -17.40 -11.36
N LYS A 155 -9.08 -17.75 -11.98
CA LYS A 155 -7.85 -18.12 -11.29
C LYS A 155 -7.31 -16.98 -10.40
N PHE A 156 -7.40 -15.74 -10.88
CA PHE A 156 -7.05 -14.58 -10.06
C PHE A 156 -7.92 -14.52 -8.80
N ASN A 157 -9.24 -14.71 -8.92
CA ASN A 157 -10.17 -14.68 -7.81
C ASN A 157 -9.93 -15.83 -6.81
N GLU A 158 -9.54 -17.01 -7.26
CA GLU A 158 -9.13 -18.10 -6.36
C GLU A 158 -7.88 -17.71 -5.53
N ILE A 159 -6.87 -17.16 -6.20
CA ILE A 159 -5.64 -16.70 -5.53
C ILE A 159 -5.92 -15.50 -4.62
N LEU A 160 -6.75 -14.57 -5.05
CA LEU A 160 -7.23 -13.45 -4.25
C LEU A 160 -7.86 -13.94 -2.94
N TYR A 161 -8.82 -14.87 -3.04
CA TYR A 161 -9.48 -15.46 -1.87
C TYR A 161 -8.46 -16.08 -0.91
N GLN A 162 -7.55 -16.92 -1.40
CA GLN A 162 -6.52 -17.56 -0.59
C GLN A 162 -5.62 -16.54 0.10
N ARG A 163 -5.05 -15.59 -0.67
CA ARG A 163 -4.07 -14.62 -0.17
C ARG A 163 -4.65 -13.66 0.86
N ILE A 164 -5.86 -13.17 0.62
CA ILE A 164 -6.51 -12.23 1.55
C ILE A 164 -6.91 -12.95 2.84
N ASN A 165 -7.49 -14.14 2.75
CA ASN A 165 -7.88 -14.92 3.93
C ASN A 165 -6.68 -15.40 4.76
N ASP A 166 -5.58 -15.84 4.13
CA ASP A 166 -4.34 -16.16 4.83
C ASP A 166 -3.81 -14.97 5.63
N ARG A 167 -3.86 -13.80 5.01
CA ARG A 167 -3.41 -12.57 5.66
C ARG A 167 -4.36 -12.11 6.74
N PHE A 168 -5.67 -12.21 6.52
CA PHE A 168 -6.71 -11.92 7.50
C PHE A 168 -6.51 -12.77 8.76
N LYS A 169 -6.43 -14.09 8.60
CA LYS A 169 -6.19 -15.04 9.70
C LYS A 169 -4.91 -14.71 10.47
N TYR A 170 -3.82 -14.44 9.76
CA TYR A 170 -2.53 -14.13 10.38
C TYR A 170 -2.55 -12.84 11.21
N LEU A 171 -3.19 -11.78 10.69
CA LEU A 171 -3.17 -10.46 11.33
C LEU A 171 -4.26 -10.30 12.40
N THR A 172 -5.37 -11.02 12.29
CA THR A 172 -6.49 -10.90 13.25
C THR A 172 -6.50 -12.02 14.30
N GLY A 173 -5.77 -13.11 14.07
CA GLY A 173 -5.83 -14.33 14.89
C GLY A 173 -7.11 -15.16 14.70
N ARG A 174 -8.01 -14.72 13.83
CA ARG A 174 -9.27 -15.43 13.56
C ARG A 174 -9.07 -16.57 12.59
N LYS A 175 -9.95 -17.58 12.66
CA LYS A 175 -9.84 -18.81 11.83
C LYS A 175 -10.81 -18.81 10.64
N GLU A 176 -11.88 -18.05 10.71
CA GLU A 176 -12.89 -17.97 9.65
C GLU A 176 -12.31 -17.41 8.35
N ALA A 177 -12.84 -17.89 7.25
CA ALA A 177 -12.57 -17.38 5.92
C ALA A 177 -13.79 -16.59 5.42
N HIS A 178 -13.52 -15.49 4.75
CA HIS A 178 -14.55 -14.61 4.21
C HIS A 178 -14.53 -14.67 2.68
N PRO A 179 -15.72 -14.74 2.02
CA PRO A 179 -15.77 -14.62 0.58
C PRO A 179 -15.26 -13.25 0.16
N ILE A 180 -14.45 -13.24 -0.89
CA ILE A 180 -14.00 -12.02 -1.55
C ILE A 180 -13.76 -12.30 -3.03
N ARG A 181 -14.26 -11.44 -3.90
CA ARG A 181 -14.11 -11.52 -5.35
C ARG A 181 -13.88 -10.13 -5.93
N LEU A 182 -13.03 -10.03 -6.95
CA LEU A 182 -12.86 -8.86 -7.79
C LEU A 182 -13.73 -9.01 -9.03
N ASN A 183 -14.50 -7.97 -9.31
CA ASN A 183 -15.27 -7.82 -10.54
C ASN A 183 -14.68 -6.68 -11.37
N LEU A 184 -14.44 -6.94 -12.65
CA LEU A 184 -14.07 -5.90 -13.60
C LEU A 184 -15.32 -5.14 -14.01
N HIS A 185 -15.19 -3.84 -14.19
CA HIS A 185 -16.27 -2.97 -14.59
C HIS A 185 -15.94 -2.34 -15.94
N GLU A 186 -16.86 -2.40 -16.90
CA GLU A 186 -16.64 -1.91 -18.27
C GLU A 186 -16.24 -0.43 -18.30
N ASN A 187 -16.83 0.38 -17.44
CA ASN A 187 -16.55 1.81 -17.35
C ASN A 187 -15.31 2.16 -16.52
N TYR A 188 -14.67 1.19 -15.87
CA TYR A 188 -13.52 1.41 -15.00
C TYR A 188 -12.35 0.51 -15.41
N PRO A 189 -11.52 0.95 -16.35
CA PRO A 189 -10.41 0.13 -16.80
C PRO A 189 -9.36 -0.02 -15.71
N ILE A 190 -8.85 -1.22 -15.55
CA ILE A 190 -7.60 -1.45 -14.85
C ILE A 190 -6.44 -1.45 -15.86
N LYS A 191 -5.22 -1.27 -15.40
CA LYS A 191 -4.01 -1.31 -16.25
C LYS A 191 -2.97 -2.18 -15.58
N GLU A 192 -2.36 -3.07 -16.34
CA GLU A 192 -1.17 -3.77 -15.91
C GLU A 192 0.02 -2.81 -15.86
N VAL A 193 0.87 -2.98 -14.87
CA VAL A 193 2.06 -2.15 -14.69
C VAL A 193 3.24 -2.97 -14.18
N MET A 194 4.42 -2.60 -14.67
CA MET A 194 5.71 -3.10 -14.18
C MET A 194 6.37 -2.01 -13.34
N VAL A 195 6.80 -2.37 -12.14
CA VAL A 195 7.41 -1.43 -11.20
C VAL A 195 8.80 -1.92 -10.81
N LYS A 196 9.81 -1.07 -10.93
CA LYS A 196 11.13 -1.37 -10.39
C LYS A 196 11.06 -1.36 -8.86
N HIS A 197 11.57 -2.41 -8.24
CA HIS A 197 11.56 -2.58 -6.80
C HIS A 197 12.79 -3.37 -6.35
N TYR A 198 13.66 -2.72 -5.58
CA TYR A 198 15.02 -3.18 -5.28
C TYR A 198 15.80 -3.48 -6.59
N ASN A 199 16.41 -4.65 -6.67
CA ASN A 199 17.21 -5.05 -7.84
C ASN A 199 16.40 -5.75 -8.94
N GLY A 200 15.06 -5.75 -8.84
CA GLY A 200 14.19 -6.44 -9.78
C GLY A 200 12.96 -5.64 -10.19
N TYR A 201 12.00 -6.36 -10.72
CA TYR A 201 10.70 -5.81 -11.10
C TYR A 201 9.58 -6.55 -10.40
N VAL A 202 8.46 -5.87 -10.23
CA VAL A 202 7.20 -6.40 -9.72
C VAL A 202 6.13 -6.11 -10.74
N ARG A 203 5.40 -7.13 -11.15
CA ARG A 203 4.23 -7.03 -12.00
C ARG A 203 2.98 -6.88 -11.14
N GLY A 204 2.11 -5.97 -11.49
CA GLY A 204 0.85 -5.74 -10.80
C GLY A 204 -0.12 -4.94 -11.65
N PHE A 205 -1.16 -4.42 -11.03
CA PHE A 205 -2.18 -3.64 -11.73
C PHE A 205 -2.60 -2.42 -10.92
N LYS A 206 -3.19 -1.46 -11.61
CA LYS A 206 -3.82 -0.27 -11.03
C LYS A 206 -5.07 0.11 -11.81
N GLY A 207 -5.97 0.82 -11.14
CA GLY A 207 -7.22 1.29 -11.73
C GLY A 207 -8.37 1.26 -10.73
N VAL A 208 -9.58 1.18 -11.25
CA VAL A 208 -10.82 1.12 -10.48
C VAL A 208 -11.48 -0.24 -10.73
N PHE A 209 -11.99 -0.87 -9.69
CA PHE A 209 -12.66 -2.16 -9.74
C PHE A 209 -13.66 -2.31 -8.57
N GLU A 210 -14.58 -3.22 -8.72
CA GLU A 210 -15.49 -3.61 -7.64
C GLU A 210 -14.90 -4.78 -6.87
N LEU A 211 -15.01 -4.74 -5.54
CA LEU A 211 -14.85 -5.90 -4.67
C LEU A 211 -16.19 -6.28 -4.07
N GLU A 212 -16.50 -7.56 -4.13
CA GLU A 212 -17.65 -8.20 -3.50
C GLU A 212 -17.17 -9.13 -2.39
N GLY A 213 -17.77 -9.04 -1.20
CA GLY A 213 -17.40 -9.85 -0.05
C GLY A 213 -18.12 -9.44 1.22
N SER A 214 -17.77 -10.03 2.36
CA SER A 214 -18.29 -9.53 3.63
C SER A 214 -17.76 -8.11 3.90
N HIS A 215 -18.58 -7.27 4.55
CA HIS A 215 -18.15 -5.91 4.94
C HIS A 215 -16.85 -5.93 5.76
N GLU A 216 -16.61 -6.98 6.51
CA GLU A 216 -15.42 -7.16 7.32
C GLU A 216 -14.16 -7.38 6.48
N ILE A 217 -14.23 -8.24 5.45
CA ILE A 217 -13.08 -8.47 4.57
C ILE A 217 -12.82 -7.26 3.65
N LEU A 218 -13.88 -6.53 3.24
CA LEU A 218 -13.74 -5.29 2.51
C LEU A 218 -13.08 -4.20 3.36
N GLN A 219 -13.47 -4.08 4.63
CA GLN A 219 -12.81 -3.18 5.59
C GLN A 219 -11.35 -3.59 5.82
N PHE A 220 -11.07 -4.89 5.93
CA PHE A 220 -9.72 -5.39 6.11
C PHE A 220 -8.80 -5.01 4.95
N VAL A 221 -9.20 -5.22 3.70
CA VAL A 221 -8.38 -4.85 2.55
C VAL A 221 -8.24 -3.34 2.40
N TYR A 222 -9.25 -2.57 2.81
CA TYR A 222 -9.19 -1.11 2.83
C TYR A 222 -8.19 -0.58 3.85
N ASP A 223 -8.16 -1.17 5.05
CA ASP A 223 -7.31 -0.70 6.15
C ASP A 223 -5.86 -1.24 6.06
N TYR A 224 -5.70 -2.51 5.71
CA TYR A 224 -4.39 -3.18 5.70
C TYR A 224 -3.76 -3.31 4.30
N GLY A 225 -4.53 -2.96 3.25
CA GLY A 225 -4.11 -3.04 1.85
C GLY A 225 -4.52 -4.33 1.14
N PHE A 226 -4.53 -4.28 -0.19
CA PHE A 226 -5.02 -5.30 -1.10
C PHE A 226 -3.86 -5.98 -1.84
N GLY A 227 -3.68 -7.27 -1.59
CA GLY A 227 -2.63 -8.09 -2.20
C GLY A 227 -1.43 -8.35 -1.30
N ILE A 228 -0.29 -8.58 -1.93
CA ILE A 228 1.00 -8.83 -1.26
C ILE A 228 1.88 -7.56 -1.24
N ARG A 229 2.98 -7.59 -0.49
CA ARG A 229 3.96 -6.49 -0.37
C ARG A 229 3.37 -5.17 0.14
N THR A 230 2.26 -5.22 0.87
CA THR A 230 1.57 -4.01 1.36
C THR A 230 2.47 -3.16 2.25
N GLY A 231 3.29 -3.77 3.11
CA GLY A 231 4.30 -3.06 3.89
C GLY A 231 5.48 -2.51 3.08
N GLN A 232 5.48 -2.69 1.75
CA GLN A 232 6.50 -2.17 0.83
C GLN A 232 5.95 -1.09 -0.12
N GLY A 233 4.78 -0.54 0.17
CA GLY A 233 4.16 0.54 -0.61
C GLY A 233 3.33 0.06 -1.79
N PHE A 234 2.69 -1.10 -1.64
CA PHE A 234 1.76 -1.68 -2.60
C PHE A 234 0.39 -1.91 -1.98
N GLY A 235 -0.65 -1.95 -2.80
CA GLY A 235 -1.98 -2.40 -2.40
C GLY A 235 -2.82 -1.41 -1.58
N LEU A 236 -2.45 -0.15 -1.48
CA LEU A 236 -3.31 0.85 -0.85
C LEU A 236 -4.51 1.17 -1.77
N LEU A 237 -5.72 1.10 -1.21
CA LEU A 237 -6.97 1.38 -1.91
C LEU A 237 -7.63 2.66 -1.40
N GLU A 238 -8.38 3.30 -2.25
CA GLU A 238 -9.34 4.35 -1.92
C GLU A 238 -10.76 3.85 -2.19
N LEU A 239 -11.67 4.10 -1.25
CA LEU A 239 -13.09 3.82 -1.42
C LEU A 239 -13.73 4.91 -2.27
N VAL A 240 -14.24 4.54 -3.43
CA VAL A 240 -14.91 5.44 -4.38
C VAL A 240 -16.40 5.48 -4.09
N LYS A 241 -17.02 4.30 -3.90
CA LYS A 241 -18.47 4.15 -3.69
C LYS A 241 -18.76 2.84 -2.97
N GLU A 242 -19.78 2.83 -2.11
CA GLU A 242 -20.48 1.64 -1.59
C GLU A 242 -21.78 1.42 -2.35
#